data_f52da9110edb7e784bf2df93ca0b8da4
#
_entry.id   f52da9110edb7e784bf2df93ca0b8da4
#
_cell.length_a   1.000
_cell.length_b   1.000
_cell.length_c   1.000
_cell.angle_alpha   90.00
_cell.angle_beta   90.00
_cell.angle_gamma   90.00
#
_symmetry.space_group_name_H-M   'P 1'
#
loop_
_entity.id
_entity.type
_entity.pdbx_description
1 polymer ?
#
loop_
_entity_poly.entity_id
_entity_poly.type
_entity_poly.pdbx_seq_one_letter_code
_entity_poly.pdbx_strand_id
1 'polypeptide(L)'
;INEKIVARSGTRYDRAAFRVNEVQSVEHVIDSDSRSSMQRVATGAQGLEAEESDNTSLGIVLTPTDSLIVTVDAWSIEKDGTIGLFGRENQTVNDMVLRFANGLNNCATFAGDPLVVREAPDDGDLAGFAAAGVCPFGEVKYVTNNYTNMALRTIEGMDVGIYYDISTNYGDFDFRYIG
;
A
#
# COMPACT_ATOMS: atom_id res chain seq x y z
N ILE A 1 -1.33 5.50 -17.40
CA ILE A 1 -2.38 5.69 -16.37
C ILE A 1 -2.20 4.68 -15.25
N ASN A 2 -2.08 3.39 -15.57
CA ASN A 2 -1.96 2.31 -14.59
C ASN A 2 -0.74 2.46 -13.68
N GLU A 3 0.43 2.77 -14.22
CA GLU A 3 1.65 2.96 -13.44
C GLU A 3 1.54 4.13 -12.45
N LYS A 4 0.90 5.24 -12.87
CA LYS A 4 0.70 6.39 -11.97
C LYS A 4 -0.24 6.07 -10.82
N ILE A 5 -1.28 5.28 -11.07
CA ILE A 5 -2.27 4.89 -10.07
C ILE A 5 -1.64 3.91 -9.07
N VAL A 6 -0.95 2.89 -9.56
CA VAL A 6 -0.28 1.88 -8.71
C VAL A 6 0.85 2.50 -7.89
N ALA A 7 1.68 3.35 -8.48
CA ALA A 7 2.77 4.02 -7.77
C ALA A 7 2.30 4.98 -6.66
N ARG A 8 1.05 5.45 -6.70
CA ARG A 8 0.47 6.38 -5.73
C ARG A 8 -0.56 5.75 -4.80
N SER A 9 -0.75 4.46 -4.87
CA SER A 9 -1.76 3.72 -4.12
C SER A 9 -1.57 3.69 -2.60
N GLY A 10 -0.55 4.33 -2.07
CA GLY A 10 -0.23 4.27 -0.65
C GLY A 10 -1.25 4.93 0.28
N THR A 11 -1.89 6.03 -0.09
CA THR A 11 -2.76 6.79 0.82
C THR A 11 -3.92 7.54 0.20
N ARG A 12 -3.85 7.97 -1.07
CA ARG A 12 -4.92 8.73 -1.76
C ARG A 12 -4.82 8.52 -3.25
N TYR A 13 -5.97 8.49 -3.95
CA TYR A 13 -5.96 8.62 -5.40
C TYR A 13 -5.38 9.98 -5.77
N ASP A 14 -4.63 10.00 -6.85
CA ASP A 14 -4.43 11.25 -7.54
C ASP A 14 -5.69 11.51 -8.38
N ARG A 15 -6.53 12.41 -7.90
CA ARG A 15 -7.76 12.81 -8.60
C ARG A 15 -7.48 13.18 -10.06
N ALA A 16 -6.36 13.83 -10.32
CA ALA A 16 -5.97 14.21 -11.68
C ALA A 16 -5.75 13.01 -12.61
N ALA A 17 -5.38 11.84 -12.07
CA ALA A 17 -5.20 10.63 -12.85
C ALA A 17 -6.53 10.03 -13.35
N PHE A 18 -7.64 10.33 -12.68
CA PHE A 18 -8.98 9.85 -13.04
C PHE A 18 -9.85 10.90 -13.74
N ARG A 19 -9.36 12.13 -13.91
CA ARG A 19 -10.08 13.13 -14.68
C ARG A 19 -10.18 12.69 -16.13
N VAL A 20 -11.40 12.53 -16.58
CA VAL A 20 -11.73 12.24 -17.96
C VAL A 20 -12.61 13.38 -18.45
N ASN A 21 -12.08 14.21 -19.36
CA ASN A 21 -12.79 15.29 -20.03
C ASN A 21 -13.53 16.28 -19.11
N GLU A 22 -13.05 16.48 -17.87
CA GLU A 22 -13.62 17.42 -16.88
C GLU A 22 -15.12 17.21 -16.61
N VAL A 23 -15.62 15.98 -16.73
CA VAL A 23 -17.02 15.67 -16.52
C VAL A 23 -17.31 15.65 -15.02
N GLN A 24 -18.14 16.59 -14.56
CA GLN A 24 -18.43 16.82 -13.14
C GLN A 24 -18.99 15.58 -12.42
N SER A 25 -19.85 14.82 -13.08
CA SER A 25 -20.45 13.62 -12.49
C SER A 25 -19.42 12.54 -12.18
N VAL A 26 -18.50 12.26 -13.11
CA VAL A 26 -17.41 11.30 -12.88
C VAL A 26 -16.47 11.80 -11.78
N GLU A 27 -16.14 13.09 -11.78
CA GLU A 27 -15.31 13.70 -10.76
C GLU A 27 -15.98 13.67 -9.38
N HIS A 28 -17.29 13.86 -9.30
CA HIS A 28 -18.06 13.80 -8.07
C HIS A 28 -17.98 12.40 -7.42
N VAL A 29 -18.20 11.35 -8.19
CA VAL A 29 -18.12 9.96 -7.69
C VAL A 29 -16.71 9.63 -7.23
N ILE A 30 -15.69 10.01 -7.99
CA ILE A 30 -14.29 9.81 -7.61
C ILE A 30 -13.94 10.59 -6.34
N ASP A 31 -14.47 11.78 -6.18
CA ASP A 31 -14.29 12.58 -4.98
C ASP A 31 -14.92 11.94 -3.76
N SER A 32 -16.13 11.43 -3.90
CA SER A 32 -16.82 10.70 -2.85
C SER A 32 -16.03 9.47 -2.42
N ASP A 33 -15.56 8.67 -3.38
CA ASP A 33 -14.71 7.50 -3.11
C ASP A 33 -13.42 7.87 -2.37
N SER A 34 -12.84 9.04 -2.66
CA SER A 34 -11.59 9.49 -2.04
C SER A 34 -11.76 10.10 -0.66
N ARG A 35 -12.93 10.65 -0.34
CA ARG A 35 -13.20 11.37 0.91
C ARG A 35 -13.97 10.53 1.93
N SER A 36 -14.81 9.62 1.46
CA SER A 36 -15.64 8.84 2.35
C SER A 36 -14.82 7.81 3.13
N SER A 37 -15.20 7.62 4.38
CA SER A 37 -14.78 6.49 5.17
C SER A 37 -15.49 5.24 4.63
N MET A 38 -14.97 4.68 3.55
CA MET A 38 -15.54 3.50 2.91
C MET A 38 -15.70 2.36 3.91
N GLN A 39 -16.89 1.81 3.99
CA GLN A 39 -17.15 0.65 4.81
C GLN A 39 -16.35 -0.55 4.26
N ARG A 40 -15.69 -1.28 5.15
CA ARG A 40 -15.00 -2.52 4.82
C ARG A 40 -15.74 -3.69 5.45
N VAL A 41 -16.03 -4.69 4.65
CA VAL A 41 -16.50 -6.00 5.11
C VAL A 41 -15.32 -6.96 5.00
N ALA A 42 -14.69 -7.29 6.12
CA ALA A 42 -13.59 -8.25 6.17
C ALA A 42 -14.17 -9.63 6.50
N THR A 43 -13.82 -10.63 5.71
CA THR A 43 -14.19 -12.03 5.96
C THR A 43 -12.94 -12.88 6.10
N GLY A 44 -13.03 -13.93 6.92
CA GLY A 44 -11.98 -14.94 6.99
C GLY A 44 -11.81 -15.64 5.64
N ALA A 45 -10.59 -16.00 5.31
CA ALA A 45 -10.32 -16.81 4.14
C ALA A 45 -10.12 -18.27 4.54
N GLN A 46 -10.60 -19.17 3.69
CA GLN A 46 -10.25 -20.59 3.75
C GLN A 46 -8.98 -20.81 2.95
N GLY A 47 -8.08 -21.67 3.44
CA GLY A 47 -6.86 -22.05 2.73
C GLY A 47 -5.72 -21.04 2.91
N LEU A 48 -5.71 -20.29 4.02
CA LEU A 48 -4.52 -19.51 4.40
C LEU A 48 -3.38 -20.47 4.77
N GLU A 49 -2.22 -20.18 4.21
CA GLU A 49 -0.96 -20.86 4.55
C GLU A 49 -0.30 -20.17 5.73
N ALA A 50 0.58 -20.89 6.45
CA ALA A 50 1.34 -20.30 7.53
C ALA A 50 2.33 -19.25 6.99
N GLU A 51 2.53 -18.19 7.78
CA GLU A 51 3.60 -17.23 7.52
C GLU A 51 4.95 -17.88 7.78
N GLU A 52 5.90 -17.68 6.89
CA GLU A 52 7.28 -18.12 7.04
C GLU A 52 8.21 -16.90 7.11
N SER A 53 9.29 -17.01 7.88
CA SER A 53 10.28 -15.95 7.98
C SER A 53 11.68 -16.53 8.08
N ASP A 54 12.52 -16.16 7.12
CA ASP A 54 13.94 -16.46 7.11
C ASP A 54 14.72 -15.21 7.51
N ASN A 55 15.54 -15.37 8.57
CA ASN A 55 16.35 -14.28 9.09
C ASN A 55 17.83 -14.65 8.98
N THR A 56 18.58 -13.82 8.29
CA THR A 56 20.03 -13.95 8.17
C THR A 56 20.71 -12.71 8.74
N SER A 57 21.73 -12.89 9.57
CA SER A 57 22.56 -11.79 10.05
C SER A 57 24.02 -12.17 10.07
N LEU A 58 24.88 -11.20 9.82
CA LEU A 58 26.33 -11.30 9.89
C LEU A 58 26.89 -10.05 10.58
N GLY A 59 27.57 -10.24 11.69
CA GLY A 59 28.16 -9.16 12.47
C GLY A 59 29.65 -9.30 12.63
N ILE A 60 30.32 -8.16 12.73
CA ILE A 60 31.74 -8.04 13.06
C ILE A 60 31.88 -7.10 14.26
N VAL A 61 32.65 -7.53 15.25
CA VAL A 61 33.08 -6.69 16.37
C VAL A 61 34.59 -6.45 16.27
N LEU A 62 34.97 -5.21 16.18
CA LEU A 62 36.38 -4.78 16.14
C LEU A 62 36.74 -4.06 17.42
N THR A 63 37.85 -4.42 18.02
CA THR A 63 38.45 -3.77 19.20
C THR A 63 39.84 -3.27 18.85
N PRO A 64 39.95 -2.16 18.08
CA PRO A 64 41.26 -1.67 17.63
C PRO A 64 42.16 -1.23 18.77
N THR A 65 41.55 -0.79 19.89
CA THR A 65 42.23 -0.44 21.13
C THR A 65 41.38 -0.92 22.32
N ASP A 66 41.96 -0.92 23.52
CA ASP A 66 41.26 -1.29 24.76
C ASP A 66 40.05 -0.36 25.06
N SER A 67 40.06 0.83 24.49
CA SER A 67 39.07 1.88 24.71
C SER A 67 38.06 2.02 23.56
N LEU A 68 38.23 1.32 22.43
CA LEU A 68 37.41 1.50 21.24
C LEU A 68 36.81 0.15 20.78
N ILE A 69 35.49 0.12 20.73
CA ILE A 69 34.74 -1.01 20.16
C ILE A 69 33.93 -0.49 18.99
N VAL A 70 34.02 -1.17 17.86
CA VAL A 70 33.21 -0.90 16.67
C VAL A 70 32.46 -2.17 16.31
N THR A 71 31.15 -2.07 16.17
CA THR A 71 30.30 -3.16 15.69
C THR A 71 29.69 -2.82 14.34
N VAL A 72 29.62 -3.78 13.46
CA VAL A 72 28.89 -3.67 12.18
C VAL A 72 28.10 -4.94 12.01
N ASP A 73 26.79 -4.81 11.91
CA ASP A 73 25.85 -5.92 11.75
C ASP A 73 25.03 -5.69 10.47
N ALA A 74 25.11 -6.60 9.52
CA ALA A 74 24.26 -6.64 8.33
C ALA A 74 23.20 -7.71 8.50
N TRP A 75 21.96 -7.42 8.17
CA TRP A 75 20.86 -8.34 8.33
C TRP A 75 19.88 -8.30 7.15
N SER A 76 19.24 -9.42 6.90
CA SER A 76 18.17 -9.59 5.92
C SER A 76 17.08 -10.42 6.52
N ILE A 77 15.84 -9.97 6.36
CA ILE A 77 14.63 -10.64 6.81
C ILE A 77 13.74 -10.86 5.60
N GLU A 78 13.49 -12.10 5.24
CA GLU A 78 12.53 -12.47 4.23
C GLU A 78 11.27 -13.01 4.91
N LYS A 79 10.11 -12.47 4.54
CA LYS A 79 8.81 -12.96 4.99
C LYS A 79 7.99 -13.39 3.80
N ASP A 80 7.56 -14.64 3.80
CA ASP A 80 6.65 -15.18 2.81
C ASP A 80 5.28 -15.47 3.42
N GLY A 81 4.26 -15.36 2.59
CA GLY A 81 2.91 -15.69 2.99
C GLY A 81 2.32 -14.85 4.12
N THR A 82 2.86 -13.65 4.42
CA THR A 82 2.32 -12.77 5.47
C THR A 82 0.81 -12.60 5.33
N ILE A 83 0.05 -12.94 6.37
CA ILE A 83 -1.41 -12.85 6.33
C ILE A 83 -1.84 -11.41 6.51
N GLY A 84 -2.51 -10.87 5.52
CA GLY A 84 -2.94 -9.49 5.51
C GLY A 84 -4.20 -9.26 4.69
N LEU A 85 -4.66 -8.01 4.75
CA LEU A 85 -5.77 -7.53 3.93
C LEU A 85 -5.19 -6.65 2.83
N PHE A 86 -5.60 -6.88 1.60
CA PHE A 86 -5.35 -5.91 0.53
C PHE A 86 -6.06 -4.61 0.88
N GLY A 87 -5.39 -3.47 0.82
CA GLY A 87 -5.96 -2.19 1.25
C GLY A 87 -7.23 -1.84 0.46
N ARG A 88 -8.28 -1.38 1.16
CA ARG A 88 -9.55 -0.98 0.50
C ARG A 88 -9.34 0.12 -0.53
N GLU A 89 -8.41 1.04 -0.28
CA GLU A 89 -8.03 2.10 -1.21
C GLU A 89 -7.44 1.51 -2.50
N ASN A 90 -6.55 0.54 -2.37
CA ASN A 90 -5.97 -0.18 -3.51
C ASN A 90 -7.05 -0.93 -4.31
N GLN A 91 -8.01 -1.53 -3.63
CA GLN A 91 -9.12 -2.24 -4.25
C GLN A 91 -10.01 -1.29 -5.06
N THR A 92 -10.30 -0.11 -4.50
CA THR A 92 -11.10 0.90 -5.20
C THR A 92 -10.34 1.49 -6.40
N VAL A 93 -9.03 1.70 -6.27
CA VAL A 93 -8.18 2.11 -7.39
C VAL A 93 -8.18 1.04 -8.49
N ASN A 94 -8.10 -0.24 -8.14
CA ASN A 94 -8.17 -1.33 -9.11
C ASN A 94 -9.51 -1.35 -9.84
N ASP A 95 -10.63 -1.19 -9.13
CA ASP A 95 -11.96 -1.07 -9.74
C ASP A 95 -12.03 0.07 -10.75
N MET A 96 -11.48 1.25 -10.41
CA MET A 96 -11.41 2.38 -11.33
C MET A 96 -10.59 2.08 -12.57
N VAL A 97 -9.42 1.45 -12.41
CA VAL A 97 -8.57 1.05 -13.56
C VAL A 97 -9.33 0.12 -14.49
N LEU A 98 -10.04 -0.87 -13.93
CA LEU A 98 -10.85 -1.81 -14.71
C LEU A 98 -11.99 -1.10 -15.47
N ARG A 99 -12.68 -0.15 -14.83
CA ARG A 99 -13.79 0.62 -15.45
C ARG A 99 -13.30 1.50 -16.59
N PHE A 100 -12.21 2.23 -16.39
CA PHE A 100 -11.63 3.05 -17.45
C PHE A 100 -11.07 2.22 -18.59
N ALA A 101 -10.46 1.08 -18.31
CA ALA A 101 -9.98 0.15 -19.34
C ALA A 101 -11.12 -0.49 -20.14
N ASN A 102 -12.27 -0.77 -19.49
CA ASN A 102 -13.46 -1.31 -20.14
C ASN A 102 -14.13 -0.29 -21.08
N GLY A 103 -14.07 0.99 -20.73
CA GLY A 103 -14.74 2.06 -21.48
C GLY A 103 -16.27 1.88 -21.46
N LEU A 104 -16.88 1.87 -22.65
CA LEU A 104 -18.32 1.65 -22.83
C LEU A 104 -18.70 0.20 -23.20
N ASN A 105 -17.77 -0.75 -23.06
CA ASN A 105 -18.05 -2.12 -23.44
C ASN A 105 -18.96 -2.82 -22.41
N ASN A 106 -20.05 -3.44 -22.88
CA ASN A 106 -20.95 -4.29 -22.08
C ASN A 106 -21.43 -3.66 -20.76
N CYS A 107 -21.74 -2.36 -20.76
CA CYS A 107 -22.13 -1.62 -19.55
C CYS A 107 -23.25 -2.29 -18.73
N ALA A 108 -24.14 -3.01 -19.37
CA ALA A 108 -25.25 -3.71 -18.67
C ALA A 108 -24.78 -4.88 -17.79
N THR A 109 -23.60 -5.45 -18.06
CA THR A 109 -23.08 -6.63 -17.39
C THR A 109 -21.73 -6.41 -16.73
N PHE A 110 -21.07 -5.29 -17.03
CA PHE A 110 -19.76 -4.99 -16.47
C PHE A 110 -19.86 -4.45 -15.03
N ALA A 111 -19.48 -5.25 -14.08
CA ALA A 111 -19.58 -4.93 -12.65
C ALA A 111 -18.33 -4.22 -12.07
N GLY A 112 -17.21 -4.17 -12.82
CA GLY A 112 -15.91 -3.71 -12.29
C GLY A 112 -15.24 -4.78 -11.42
N ASP A 113 -14.56 -4.36 -10.37
CA ASP A 113 -13.97 -5.28 -9.39
C ASP A 113 -15.07 -5.92 -8.53
N PRO A 114 -15.17 -7.25 -8.47
CA PRO A 114 -16.22 -7.93 -7.72
C PRO A 114 -16.17 -7.70 -6.20
N LEU A 115 -15.04 -7.23 -5.70
CA LEU A 115 -14.85 -6.90 -4.28
C LEU A 115 -15.31 -5.47 -3.92
N VAL A 116 -15.59 -4.63 -4.92
CA VAL A 116 -16.06 -3.25 -4.74
C VAL A 116 -17.53 -3.17 -5.08
N VAL A 117 -18.35 -3.05 -4.07
CA VAL A 117 -19.81 -2.92 -4.24
C VAL A 117 -20.15 -1.44 -4.30
N ARG A 118 -20.85 -1.06 -5.37
CA ARG A 118 -21.26 0.33 -5.62
C ARG A 118 -22.78 0.47 -5.58
N GLU A 119 -23.24 1.67 -5.28
CA GLU A 119 -24.63 2.08 -5.52
C GLU A 119 -24.89 2.19 -7.04
N ALA A 120 -26.13 2.21 -7.41
CA ALA A 120 -26.51 2.50 -8.78
C ALA A 120 -26.17 3.98 -9.09
N PRO A 121 -25.70 4.29 -10.32
CA PRO A 121 -25.55 5.68 -10.73
C PRO A 121 -26.92 6.36 -10.75
N ASP A 122 -26.97 7.64 -10.39
CA ASP A 122 -28.18 8.42 -10.51
C ASP A 122 -28.43 8.90 -11.96
N ASP A 123 -29.63 9.41 -12.25
CA ASP A 123 -30.02 9.83 -13.60
C ASP A 123 -29.19 11.03 -14.09
N GLY A 124 -28.69 11.87 -13.17
CA GLY A 124 -27.86 13.03 -13.49
C GLY A 124 -26.47 12.62 -13.98
N ASP A 125 -25.95 11.53 -13.47
CA ASP A 125 -24.61 11.04 -13.80
C ASP A 125 -24.54 10.32 -15.16
N LEU A 126 -25.62 9.68 -15.59
CA LEU A 126 -25.64 8.84 -16.82
C LEU A 126 -25.08 9.54 -18.06
N ALA A 127 -25.51 10.77 -18.31
CA ALA A 127 -25.05 11.53 -19.46
C ALA A 127 -23.57 11.91 -19.35
N GLY A 128 -23.12 12.26 -18.16
CA GLY A 128 -21.74 12.60 -17.88
C GLY A 128 -20.78 11.42 -18.11
N PHE A 129 -21.13 10.24 -17.59
CA PHE A 129 -20.34 9.02 -17.81
C PHE A 129 -20.28 8.63 -19.30
N ALA A 130 -21.40 8.75 -20.02
CA ALA A 130 -21.42 8.49 -21.45
C ALA A 130 -20.50 9.45 -22.23
N ALA A 131 -20.51 10.75 -21.89
CA ALA A 131 -19.61 11.73 -22.46
C ALA A 131 -18.13 11.45 -22.13
N ALA A 132 -17.85 10.90 -20.96
CA ALA A 132 -16.52 10.49 -20.55
C ALA A 132 -16.04 9.18 -21.21
N GLY A 133 -16.90 8.48 -21.94
CA GLY A 133 -16.57 7.22 -22.59
C GLY A 133 -16.38 6.05 -21.62
N VAL A 134 -17.06 6.07 -20.46
CA VAL A 134 -16.98 5.07 -19.41
C VAL A 134 -18.39 4.62 -19.03
N CYS A 135 -18.55 3.33 -18.75
CA CYS A 135 -19.82 2.82 -18.23
C CYS A 135 -20.19 3.52 -16.91
N PRO A 136 -21.46 3.92 -16.72
CA PRO A 136 -21.90 4.58 -15.51
C PRO A 136 -21.72 3.71 -14.27
N PHE A 137 -21.32 4.33 -13.16
CA PHE A 137 -21.21 3.70 -11.85
C PHE A 137 -21.47 4.73 -10.75
N GLY A 138 -22.04 4.27 -9.63
CA GLY A 138 -22.30 5.11 -8.47
C GLY A 138 -21.17 5.07 -7.44
N GLU A 139 -21.40 5.70 -6.30
CA GLU A 139 -20.47 5.74 -5.16
C GLU A 139 -20.21 4.35 -4.59
N VAL A 140 -19.04 4.19 -3.94
CA VAL A 140 -18.70 2.93 -3.26
C VAL A 140 -19.56 2.79 -2.01
N LYS A 141 -20.34 1.70 -1.97
CA LYS A 141 -21.14 1.33 -0.81
C LYS A 141 -20.28 0.66 0.26
N TYR A 142 -19.54 -0.35 -0.13
CA TYR A 142 -18.54 -1.03 0.70
C TYR A 142 -17.54 -1.79 -0.16
N VAL A 143 -16.41 -2.13 0.46
CA VAL A 143 -15.38 -2.98 -0.13
C VAL A 143 -15.29 -4.27 0.67
N THR A 144 -15.39 -5.41 -0.01
CA THR A 144 -15.19 -6.73 0.60
C THR A 144 -13.70 -7.07 0.54
N ASN A 145 -13.08 -7.28 1.70
CA ASN A 145 -11.68 -7.69 1.79
C ASN A 145 -11.59 -9.01 2.53
N ASN A 146 -10.94 -9.98 1.91
CA ASN A 146 -10.62 -11.25 2.55
C ASN A 146 -9.16 -11.25 2.98
N TYR A 147 -8.86 -11.92 4.08
CA TYR A 147 -7.48 -12.21 4.43
C TYR A 147 -6.85 -13.10 3.36
N THR A 148 -5.63 -12.80 2.98
CA THR A 148 -4.86 -13.55 2.00
C THR A 148 -3.40 -13.58 2.39
N ASN A 149 -2.68 -14.60 1.94
CA ASN A 149 -1.23 -14.59 2.01
C ASN A 149 -0.68 -13.57 1.01
N MET A 150 0.11 -12.65 1.51
CA MET A 150 0.77 -11.60 0.73
C MET A 150 2.03 -12.15 0.07
N ALA A 151 2.48 -11.52 -0.98
CA ALA A 151 3.72 -11.87 -1.65
C ALA A 151 4.94 -11.71 -0.73
N LEU A 152 6.01 -12.41 -1.08
CA LEU A 152 7.31 -12.33 -0.43
C LEU A 152 7.74 -10.87 -0.21
N ARG A 153 8.19 -10.59 0.99
CA ARG A 153 8.70 -9.29 1.41
C ARG A 153 10.10 -9.44 1.98
N THR A 154 11.06 -8.75 1.39
CA THR A 154 12.44 -8.69 1.91
C THR A 154 12.70 -7.33 2.53
N ILE A 155 13.33 -7.32 3.68
CA ILE A 155 13.80 -6.13 4.39
C ILE A 155 15.26 -6.38 4.76
N GLU A 156 16.13 -5.46 4.39
CA GLU A 156 17.57 -5.53 4.64
C GLU A 156 18.04 -4.27 5.34
N GLY A 157 19.07 -4.40 6.14
CA GLY A 157 19.66 -3.28 6.84
C GLY A 157 21.07 -3.55 7.32
N MET A 158 21.67 -2.49 7.82
CA MET A 158 22.99 -2.54 8.44
C MET A 158 23.00 -1.61 9.65
N ASP A 159 23.46 -2.11 10.77
CA ASP A 159 23.61 -1.36 12.02
C ASP A 159 25.09 -1.15 12.31
N VAL A 160 25.46 0.05 12.72
CA VAL A 160 26.82 0.42 13.09
C VAL A 160 26.83 0.96 14.52
N GLY A 161 27.63 0.37 15.39
CA GLY A 161 27.88 0.84 16.75
C GLY A 161 29.32 1.26 16.94
N ILE A 162 29.55 2.40 17.57
CA ILE A 162 30.87 2.87 17.98
C ILE A 162 30.80 3.22 19.46
N TYR A 163 31.69 2.59 20.25
CA TYR A 163 31.81 2.79 21.68
C TYR A 163 33.22 3.16 22.00
N TYR A 164 33.42 4.32 22.66
CA TYR A 164 34.71 4.81 22.98
C TYR A 164 34.77 5.36 24.39
N ASP A 165 35.59 4.71 25.24
CA ASP A 165 35.80 5.08 26.63
C ASP A 165 37.20 5.69 26.79
N ILE A 166 37.28 6.87 27.38
CA ILE A 166 38.53 7.54 27.64
C ILE A 166 38.62 8.14 29.07
N SER A 167 39.68 7.80 29.78
CA SER A 167 39.99 8.38 31.08
C SER A 167 41.04 9.50 30.93
N THR A 168 40.71 10.65 31.46
CA THR A 168 41.61 11.83 31.45
C THR A 168 41.80 12.41 32.85
N ASN A 169 42.74 13.33 33.03
CA ASN A 169 42.95 14.06 34.28
C ASN A 169 41.71 14.91 34.68
N TYR A 170 40.77 15.13 33.79
CA TYR A 170 39.53 15.90 34.01
C TYR A 170 38.32 15.04 34.27
N GLY A 171 38.40 13.71 34.09
CA GLY A 171 37.35 12.77 34.29
C GLY A 171 37.32 11.68 33.22
N ASP A 172 36.36 10.77 33.39
CA ASP A 172 36.11 9.68 32.48
C ASP A 172 34.99 10.07 31.52
N PHE A 173 35.16 9.79 30.21
CA PHE A 173 34.22 10.10 29.15
C PHE A 173 33.87 8.84 28.40
N ASP A 174 32.55 8.64 28.21
CA ASP A 174 31.95 7.51 27.47
C ASP A 174 31.19 8.08 26.26
N PHE A 175 31.61 7.71 25.07
CA PHE A 175 30.97 8.12 23.82
C PHE A 175 30.35 6.92 23.15
N ARG A 176 29.08 7.06 22.76
CA ARG A 176 28.32 6.01 22.07
C ARG A 176 27.63 6.57 20.85
N TYR A 177 27.81 5.90 19.72
CA TYR A 177 27.08 6.14 18.49
C TYR A 177 26.43 4.85 18.05
N ILE A 178 25.15 4.88 17.67
CA ILE A 178 24.39 3.76 17.11
C ILE A 178 23.58 4.32 15.95
N GLY A 179 23.69 3.71 14.75
CA GLY A 179 23.01 4.14 13.56
C GLY A 179 22.86 3.03 12.52
#